data_35a9c38dd179e634d7fcd5107014c094
#
_entry.id   35a9c38dd179e634d7fcd5107014c094
#
_cell.length_a   1.000
_cell.length_b   1.000
_cell.length_c   1.000
_cell.angle_alpha   90.00
_cell.angle_beta   90.00
_cell.angle_gamma   90.00
#
_symmetry.space_group_name_H-M   'P 1'
#
loop_
_entity.id
_entity.type
_entity.pdbx_description
1 polymer ?
#
loop_
_entity_poly.entity_id
_entity_poly.type
_entity_poly.pdbx_seq_one_letter_code
_entity_poly.pdbx_strand_id
1 'polypeptide(L)'
;MKNTWHEAERWLNQGRNDLEFVEWLYQEQRFFDKGCFLAQQSAEKLLKACLYATGQRKVFGHSLFEFAQKLQDFDAMFSDILDACRRLDRYYISARYPNGLPGGPPFQMYTQEDLNEAWEDLNAIHRTVSGWINAEEPSGTE
;
A
#
# COMPACT_ATOMS: atom_id res chain seq x y z
N MET A 1 12.58 -8.17 -18.97
CA MET A 1 12.08 -9.03 -17.90
C MET A 1 12.90 -8.91 -16.64
N LYS A 2 14.20 -9.16 -16.67
CA LYS A 2 15.04 -9.00 -15.47
C LYS A 2 14.93 -7.59 -14.88
N ASN A 3 14.89 -6.57 -15.75
CA ASN A 3 14.81 -5.18 -15.28
C ASN A 3 13.53 -4.88 -14.51
N THR A 4 12.39 -5.40 -14.98
CA THR A 4 11.13 -5.14 -14.29
C THR A 4 11.06 -5.89 -12.96
N TRP A 5 11.65 -7.09 -12.89
CA TRP A 5 11.70 -7.80 -11.62
C TRP A 5 12.62 -7.10 -10.61
N HIS A 6 13.75 -6.60 -11.09
CA HIS A 6 14.65 -5.81 -10.23
C HIS A 6 13.93 -4.56 -9.70
N GLU A 7 13.16 -3.90 -10.56
CA GLU A 7 12.36 -2.75 -10.15
C GLU A 7 11.30 -3.17 -9.12
N ALA A 8 10.67 -4.33 -9.33
CA ALA A 8 9.70 -4.85 -8.36
C ALA A 8 10.32 -5.00 -6.97
N GLU A 9 11.53 -5.52 -6.90
CA GLU A 9 12.23 -5.67 -5.62
C GLU A 9 12.49 -4.33 -4.93
N ARG A 10 12.85 -3.31 -5.71
CA ARG A 10 13.09 -1.98 -5.15
C ARG A 10 11.83 -1.40 -4.52
N TRP A 11 10.71 -1.51 -5.22
CA TRP A 11 9.43 -1.00 -4.71
C TRP A 11 8.95 -1.82 -3.52
N LEU A 12 9.13 -3.14 -3.58
CA LEU A 12 8.75 -4.01 -2.47
C LEU A 12 9.51 -3.66 -1.20
N ASN A 13 10.83 -3.49 -1.32
CA ASN A 13 11.67 -3.18 -0.18
C ASN A 13 11.31 -1.83 0.45
N GLN A 14 11.07 -0.81 -0.38
CA GLN A 14 10.69 0.50 0.15
C GLN A 14 9.30 0.44 0.77
N GLY A 15 8.36 -0.26 0.14
CA GLY A 15 7.03 -0.42 0.71
C GLY A 15 7.05 -1.11 2.06
N ARG A 16 7.89 -2.13 2.22
CA ARG A 16 8.05 -2.83 3.50
C ARG A 16 8.72 -1.97 4.56
N ASN A 17 9.67 -1.13 4.16
CA ASN A 17 10.28 -0.19 5.11
C ASN A 17 9.25 0.83 5.59
N ASP A 18 8.42 1.34 4.70
CA ASP A 18 7.32 2.23 5.08
C ASP A 18 6.34 1.53 6.03
N LEU A 19 6.06 0.25 5.78
CA LEU A 19 5.18 -0.54 6.65
C LEU A 19 5.72 -0.61 8.08
N GLU A 20 7.03 -0.79 8.23
CA GLU A 20 7.66 -0.82 9.55
C GLU A 20 7.42 0.49 10.31
N PHE A 21 7.47 1.62 9.59
CA PHE A 21 7.22 2.91 10.21
C PHE A 21 5.74 3.04 10.63
N VAL A 22 4.83 2.57 9.79
CA VAL A 22 3.40 2.57 10.16
C VAL A 22 3.18 1.69 11.40
N GLU A 23 3.82 0.54 11.46
CA GLU A 23 3.74 -0.33 12.62
C GLU A 23 4.19 0.37 13.90
N TRP A 24 5.30 1.10 13.81
CA TRP A 24 5.81 1.86 14.95
C TRP A 24 4.80 2.92 15.40
N LEU A 25 4.22 3.67 14.46
CA LEU A 25 3.19 4.67 14.78
C LEU A 25 1.97 4.02 15.42
N TYR A 26 1.56 2.86 14.89
CA TYR A 26 0.45 2.10 15.43
C TYR A 26 0.72 1.67 16.88
N GLN A 27 1.91 1.18 17.15
CA GLN A 27 2.28 0.75 18.51
C GLN A 27 2.38 1.93 19.47
N GLU A 28 2.89 3.06 19.00
CA GLU A 28 3.03 4.28 19.81
C GLU A 28 1.71 5.02 20.02
N GLN A 29 0.71 4.72 19.21
CA GLN A 29 -0.61 5.35 19.30
C GLN A 29 -0.53 6.87 19.19
N ARG A 30 0.19 7.35 18.16
CA ARG A 30 0.40 8.77 17.91
C ARG A 30 0.43 9.05 16.43
N PHE A 31 0.23 10.33 16.09
CA PHE A 31 0.33 10.83 14.72
C PHE A 31 -0.56 10.05 13.76
N PHE A 32 -1.83 9.95 14.12
CA PHE A 32 -2.79 9.10 13.42
C PHE A 32 -2.95 9.47 11.95
N ASP A 33 -2.96 10.76 11.63
CA ASP A 33 -3.05 11.23 10.24
C ASP A 33 -1.83 10.81 9.44
N LYS A 34 -0.63 10.93 10.02
CA LYS A 34 0.61 10.52 9.36
C LYS A 34 0.63 9.02 9.13
N GLY A 35 0.20 8.25 10.12
CA GLY A 35 0.13 6.81 10.00
C GLY A 35 -0.82 6.37 8.91
N CYS A 36 -2.00 6.99 8.82
CA CYS A 36 -2.97 6.68 7.78
C CYS A 36 -2.44 7.02 6.38
N PHE A 37 -1.80 8.17 6.24
CA PHE A 37 -1.20 8.54 4.95
C PHE A 37 -0.08 7.57 4.56
N LEU A 38 0.81 7.26 5.51
CA LEU A 38 1.91 6.34 5.22
C LEU A 38 1.43 4.93 4.94
N ALA A 39 0.32 4.51 5.53
CA ALA A 39 -0.27 3.20 5.19
C ALA A 39 -0.68 3.17 3.73
N GLN A 40 -1.29 4.24 3.23
CA GLN A 40 -1.63 4.36 1.81
C GLN A 40 -0.37 4.35 0.95
N GLN A 41 0.67 5.07 1.35
CA GLN A 41 1.93 5.12 0.60
C GLN A 41 2.67 3.78 0.59
N SER A 42 2.67 3.08 1.71
CA SER A 42 3.26 1.74 1.79
C SER A 42 2.53 0.79 0.83
N ALA A 43 1.20 0.76 0.91
CA ALA A 43 0.38 -0.09 0.05
C ALA A 43 0.59 0.24 -1.43
N GLU A 44 0.71 1.53 -1.76
CA GLU A 44 0.97 1.95 -3.15
C GLU A 44 2.26 1.31 -3.67
N LYS A 45 3.32 1.35 -2.88
CA LYS A 45 4.60 0.78 -3.28
C LYS A 45 4.53 -0.74 -3.39
N LEU A 46 3.82 -1.38 -2.47
CA LEU A 46 3.67 -2.84 -2.50
C LEU A 46 2.92 -3.30 -3.75
N LEU A 47 1.84 -2.62 -4.11
CA LEU A 47 1.06 -2.97 -5.29
C LEU A 47 1.80 -2.64 -6.58
N LYS A 48 2.54 -1.53 -6.61
CA LYS A 48 3.38 -1.22 -7.76
C LYS A 48 4.47 -2.27 -7.95
N ALA A 49 5.03 -2.80 -6.86
CA ALA A 49 5.98 -3.91 -6.96
C ALA A 49 5.38 -5.08 -7.71
N CYS A 50 4.13 -5.43 -7.40
CA CYS A 50 3.45 -6.51 -8.11
C CYS A 50 3.28 -6.20 -9.59
N LEU A 51 2.92 -4.97 -9.93
CA LEU A 51 2.74 -4.57 -11.32
C LEU A 51 4.06 -4.63 -12.10
N TYR A 52 5.16 -4.20 -11.49
CA TYR A 52 6.46 -4.36 -12.13
C TYR A 52 6.82 -5.84 -12.29
N ALA A 53 6.45 -6.68 -11.33
CA ALA A 53 6.69 -8.13 -11.42
C ALA A 53 5.90 -8.78 -12.57
N THR A 54 4.78 -8.18 -12.99
CA THR A 54 4.05 -8.68 -14.16
C THR A 54 4.71 -8.28 -15.49
N GLY A 55 5.74 -7.46 -15.45
CA GLY A 55 6.49 -7.04 -16.64
C GLY A 55 6.19 -5.62 -17.10
N GLN A 56 5.37 -4.87 -16.39
CA GLN A 56 5.13 -3.48 -16.75
C GLN A 56 6.40 -2.66 -16.52
N ARG A 57 6.70 -1.77 -17.46
CA ARG A 57 7.93 -0.96 -17.38
C ARG A 57 7.75 0.35 -16.65
N LYS A 58 6.53 0.89 -16.68
CA LYS A 58 6.20 2.15 -16.01
C LYS A 58 4.83 2.01 -15.38
N VAL A 59 4.75 2.32 -14.12
CA VAL A 59 3.50 2.26 -13.37
C VAL A 59 3.22 3.66 -12.82
N PHE A 60 2.16 4.27 -13.32
CA PHE A 60 1.74 5.61 -12.93
C PHE A 60 0.50 5.56 -12.06
N GLY A 61 0.30 6.63 -11.29
CA GLY A 61 -0.91 6.80 -10.51
C GLY A 61 -0.70 6.48 -9.05
N HIS A 62 -1.76 6.68 -8.28
CA HIS A 62 -1.73 6.55 -6.83
C HIS A 62 -2.91 5.76 -6.29
N SER A 63 -3.84 5.31 -7.13
CA SER A 63 -5.01 4.60 -6.67
C SER A 63 -4.72 3.13 -6.45
N LEU A 64 -4.77 2.71 -5.19
CA LEU A 64 -4.58 1.32 -4.83
C LEU A 64 -5.67 0.44 -5.44
N PHE A 65 -6.89 0.95 -5.47
CA PHE A 65 -8.01 0.23 -6.04
C PHE A 65 -7.78 -0.08 -7.52
N GLU A 66 -7.32 0.91 -8.29
CA GLU A 66 -7.02 0.70 -9.71
C GLU A 66 -5.90 -0.32 -9.90
N PHE A 67 -4.86 -0.26 -9.05
CA PHE A 67 -3.76 -1.23 -9.13
C PHE A 67 -4.26 -2.65 -8.85
N ALA A 68 -5.06 -2.81 -7.80
CA ALA A 68 -5.59 -4.13 -7.45
C ALA A 68 -6.52 -4.66 -8.54
N GLN A 69 -7.31 -3.80 -9.19
CA GLN A 69 -8.16 -4.22 -10.30
C GLN A 69 -7.32 -4.75 -11.47
N LYS A 70 -6.22 -4.08 -11.79
CA LYS A 70 -5.33 -4.56 -12.84
C LYS A 70 -4.70 -5.90 -12.47
N LEU A 71 -4.31 -6.04 -11.21
CA LEU A 71 -3.68 -7.27 -10.74
C LEU A 71 -4.65 -8.45 -10.70
N GLN A 72 -5.95 -8.21 -10.58
CA GLN A 72 -6.95 -9.28 -10.65
C GLN A 72 -6.89 -10.05 -11.96
N ASP A 73 -6.45 -9.40 -13.05
CA ASP A 73 -6.32 -10.08 -14.35
C ASP A 73 -5.20 -11.12 -14.32
N PHE A 74 -4.27 -11.00 -13.38
CA PHE A 74 -3.17 -11.95 -13.24
C PHE A 74 -3.46 -13.02 -12.19
N ASP A 75 -4.19 -12.64 -11.13
CA ASP A 75 -4.53 -13.58 -10.07
C ASP A 75 -5.75 -13.08 -9.31
N ALA A 76 -6.76 -13.96 -9.21
CA ALA A 76 -8.02 -13.62 -8.55
C ALA A 76 -7.85 -13.27 -7.07
N MET A 77 -6.74 -13.65 -6.43
CA MET A 77 -6.52 -13.33 -5.02
C MET A 77 -6.53 -11.83 -4.74
N PHE A 78 -6.22 -11.00 -5.75
CA PHE A 78 -6.24 -9.56 -5.55
C PHE A 78 -7.66 -9.00 -5.35
N SER A 79 -8.69 -9.79 -5.63
CA SER A 79 -10.06 -9.35 -5.34
C SER A 79 -10.31 -9.23 -3.84
N ASP A 80 -9.56 -9.97 -3.03
CA ASP A 80 -9.75 -9.99 -1.58
C ASP A 80 -9.35 -8.69 -0.90
N ILE A 81 -8.54 -7.87 -1.57
CA ILE A 81 -8.04 -6.62 -0.99
C ILE A 81 -8.67 -5.36 -1.59
N LEU A 82 -9.68 -5.51 -2.45
CA LEU A 82 -10.29 -4.33 -3.10
C LEU A 82 -10.89 -3.36 -2.09
N ASP A 83 -11.57 -3.86 -1.05
CA ASP A 83 -12.15 -2.99 -0.04
C ASP A 83 -11.09 -2.29 0.80
N ALA A 84 -10.03 -3.00 1.17
CA ALA A 84 -8.91 -2.39 1.89
C ALA A 84 -8.29 -1.26 1.05
N CYS A 85 -8.14 -1.49 -0.26
CA CYS A 85 -7.61 -0.48 -1.17
C CYS A 85 -8.49 0.75 -1.24
N ARG A 86 -9.84 0.56 -1.32
CA ARG A 86 -10.77 1.69 -1.34
C ARG A 86 -10.64 2.54 -0.09
N ARG A 87 -10.54 1.89 1.06
CA ARG A 87 -10.46 2.62 2.33
C ARG A 87 -9.16 3.43 2.42
N LEU A 88 -8.03 2.81 2.07
CA LEU A 88 -6.75 3.51 2.13
C LEU A 88 -6.63 4.63 1.11
N ASP A 89 -7.25 4.48 -0.06
CA ASP A 89 -7.22 5.53 -1.09
C ASP A 89 -7.76 6.87 -0.57
N ARG A 90 -8.66 6.84 0.39
CA ARG A 90 -9.23 8.07 0.96
C ARG A 90 -8.18 8.94 1.64
N TYR A 91 -7.09 8.36 2.10
CA TYR A 91 -6.08 9.08 2.86
C TYR A 91 -5.06 9.81 2.00
N TYR A 92 -5.06 9.58 0.68
CA TYR A 92 -4.04 10.17 -0.18
C TYR A 92 -4.03 11.69 -0.11
N ILE A 93 -5.19 12.32 -0.07
CA ILE A 93 -5.32 13.77 0.06
C ILE A 93 -5.73 14.17 1.47
N SER A 94 -6.78 13.55 2.01
CA SER A 94 -7.43 14.01 3.24
C SER A 94 -6.54 13.93 4.47
N ALA A 95 -5.52 13.09 4.47
CA ALA A 95 -4.63 12.94 5.61
C ALA A 95 -3.41 13.87 5.57
N ARG A 96 -3.25 14.67 4.51
CA ARG A 96 -2.05 15.49 4.31
C ARG A 96 -2.29 16.98 4.40
N TYR A 97 -3.38 17.45 3.83
CA TYR A 97 -3.58 18.89 3.64
C TYR A 97 -4.56 19.46 4.65
N PRO A 98 -4.30 20.70 5.17
CA PRO A 98 -5.13 21.25 6.25
C PRO A 98 -6.59 21.45 5.86
N ASN A 99 -6.87 21.60 4.58
CA ASN A 99 -8.23 21.82 4.07
C ASN A 99 -8.85 20.59 3.44
N GLY A 100 -8.28 19.39 3.67
CA GLY A 100 -8.81 18.15 3.10
C GLY A 100 -10.09 17.67 3.77
N LEU A 101 -10.38 18.15 4.99
CA LEU A 101 -11.57 17.78 5.75
C LEU A 101 -12.26 19.04 6.24
N PRO A 102 -13.61 19.05 6.27
CA PRO A 102 -14.34 20.24 6.66
C PRO A 102 -14.24 20.60 8.14
N GLY A 103 -13.97 19.65 9.01
CA GLY A 103 -14.02 19.87 10.45
C GLY A 103 -12.75 20.43 11.08
N GLY A 104 -11.62 20.38 10.34
CA GLY A 104 -10.34 20.85 10.88
C GLY A 104 -9.18 20.18 10.20
N PRO A 105 -7.94 20.53 10.59
CA PRO A 105 -6.76 19.91 9.99
C PRO A 105 -6.64 18.42 10.36
N PRO A 106 -5.94 17.62 9.54
CA PRO A 106 -5.87 16.18 9.75
C PRO A 106 -5.41 15.74 11.13
N PHE A 107 -4.41 16.42 11.70
CA PHE A 107 -3.89 15.97 13.00
C PHE A 107 -4.93 16.02 14.11
N GLN A 108 -5.99 16.83 13.96
CA GLN A 108 -7.07 16.92 14.94
C GLN A 108 -8.24 15.99 14.59
N MET A 109 -8.40 15.64 13.33
CA MET A 109 -9.58 14.91 12.86
C MET A 109 -9.38 13.41 12.78
N TYR A 110 -8.14 12.95 12.64
CA TYR A 110 -7.86 11.52 12.59
C TYR A 110 -7.68 10.96 13.99
N THR A 111 -8.19 9.74 14.20
CA THR A 111 -8.24 9.11 15.50
C THR A 111 -7.42 7.82 15.52
N GLN A 112 -7.24 7.27 16.73
CA GLN A 112 -6.63 5.96 16.89
C GLN A 112 -7.38 4.88 16.10
N GLU A 113 -8.71 4.97 16.06
CA GLU A 113 -9.50 3.99 15.31
C GLU A 113 -9.19 4.05 13.81
N ASP A 114 -8.99 5.25 13.28
CA ASP A 114 -8.59 5.41 11.88
C ASP A 114 -7.27 4.72 11.61
N LEU A 115 -6.28 4.91 12.48
CA LEU A 115 -4.98 4.27 12.31
C LEU A 115 -5.07 2.76 12.50
N ASN A 116 -5.87 2.29 13.44
CA ASN A 116 -6.08 0.85 13.64
C ASN A 116 -6.63 0.21 12.38
N GLU A 117 -7.63 0.82 11.78
CA GLU A 117 -8.21 0.30 10.53
C GLU A 117 -7.21 0.36 9.38
N ALA A 118 -6.49 1.47 9.26
CA ALA A 118 -5.48 1.61 8.21
C ALA A 118 -4.38 0.55 8.35
N TRP A 119 -3.97 0.26 9.57
CA TRP A 119 -2.98 -0.77 9.84
C TRP A 119 -3.48 -2.16 9.44
N GLU A 120 -4.71 -2.48 9.78
CA GLU A 120 -5.32 -3.76 9.37
C GLU A 120 -5.40 -3.88 7.85
N ASP A 121 -5.81 -2.82 7.18
CA ASP A 121 -5.91 -2.80 5.72
C ASP A 121 -4.54 -2.97 5.07
N LEU A 122 -3.54 -2.27 5.59
CA LEU A 122 -2.17 -2.38 5.07
C LEU A 122 -1.65 -3.82 5.23
N ASN A 123 -1.90 -4.43 6.38
CA ASN A 123 -1.47 -5.81 6.61
C ASN A 123 -2.15 -6.79 5.66
N ALA A 124 -3.43 -6.61 5.40
CA ALA A 124 -4.15 -7.46 4.45
C ALA A 124 -3.52 -7.35 3.06
N ILE A 125 -3.21 -6.13 2.62
CA ILE A 125 -2.57 -5.90 1.33
C ILE A 125 -1.17 -6.53 1.32
N HIS A 126 -0.41 -6.33 2.39
CA HIS A 126 0.95 -6.87 2.46
C HIS A 126 0.96 -8.40 2.41
N ARG A 127 0.01 -9.06 3.09
CA ARG A 127 -0.07 -10.51 3.04
C ARG A 127 -0.36 -11.01 1.62
N THR A 128 -1.30 -10.38 0.94
CA THR A 128 -1.62 -10.76 -0.44
C THR A 128 -0.43 -10.53 -1.38
N VAL A 129 0.20 -9.37 -1.26
CA VAL A 129 1.38 -9.02 -2.08
C VAL A 129 2.51 -10.02 -1.82
N SER A 130 2.81 -10.30 -0.56
CA SER A 130 3.91 -11.20 -0.21
C SER A 130 3.67 -12.62 -0.71
N GLY A 131 2.44 -13.11 -0.56
CA GLY A 131 2.09 -14.45 -1.04
C GLY A 131 2.21 -14.56 -2.55
N TRP A 132 1.71 -13.55 -3.27
CA TRP A 132 1.76 -13.57 -4.73
C TRP A 132 3.19 -13.42 -5.26
N ILE A 133 3.94 -12.46 -4.72
CA ILE A 133 5.32 -12.21 -5.18
C ILE A 133 6.21 -13.43 -4.91
N ASN A 134 6.09 -14.05 -3.74
CA ASN A 134 6.89 -15.23 -3.43
C ASN A 134 6.62 -16.38 -4.39
N ALA A 135 5.36 -16.54 -4.82
CA ALA A 135 5.00 -17.59 -5.77
C ALA A 135 5.49 -17.29 -7.18
N GLU A 136 5.59 -15.99 -7.55
CA GLU A 136 5.97 -15.58 -8.90
C GLU A 136 7.46 -15.29 -9.04
N GLU A 137 8.20 -15.27 -7.93
CA GLU A 137 9.62 -14.91 -7.95
C GLU A 137 10.40 -15.88 -8.83
N PRO A 138 11.27 -15.34 -9.72
CA PRO A 138 12.11 -16.21 -10.54
C PRO A 138 13.04 -17.06 -9.70
N SER A 139 13.40 -18.24 -10.22
CA SER A 139 14.33 -19.15 -9.56
C SER A 139 15.66 -18.45 -9.29
N GLY A 140 16.25 -18.72 -8.12
CA GLY A 140 17.54 -18.15 -7.75
C GLY A 140 18.69 -18.56 -8.63
N THR A 141 18.49 -19.54 -9.51
CA THR A 141 19.51 -19.98 -10.44
C THR A 141 19.56 -19.15 -11.71
N GLU A 142 18.60 -18.28 -11.91
CA GLU A 142 18.52 -17.46 -13.11
C GLU A 142 19.49 -16.28 -13.16
#